data_bd73184a2c297fb9db4d6630dd340cd5
#
_entry.id   bd73184a2c297fb9db4d6630dd340cd5
#
_cell.length_a   1.000
_cell.length_b   1.000
_cell.length_c   1.000
_cell.angle_alpha   90.00
_cell.angle_beta   90.00
_cell.angle_gamma   90.00
#
_symmetry.space_group_name_H-M   'P 1'
#
loop_
_entity.id
_entity.type
_entity.pdbx_description
1 polymer ?
#
loop_
_entity_poly.entity_id
_entity_poly.type
_entity_poly.pdbx_seq_one_letter_code
_entity_poly.pdbx_strand_id
1 'polypeptide(L)'
;GENMELRHLRYFLALAEELHFARAAGRLHIEQSPLSRTIKELEDELNVLLFQRSRRGTQLTWAGQVFLEDVQRIFTVLEQARNNVKAAATGYRGALRIVLSDGIVQPRLASLLALCREEEPDVEIRLFERSLTQQIKGLQSDIFDVGFAHTDNVEKCILVDAVWTDTLVAVIPSRHPLLSFTHVPLDALLRYPLVLCHPDICEGCSRQIDQILRSVKTEPIVAEHATSLDLMLTLVAAGYGLGFATESQLKVYRHPDVVPRPLDMEMATLST
;
A
#
# COMPACT_ATOMS: atom_id res chain seq x y z
N GLY A 1 -34.11 -1.83 -20.67
CA GLY A 1 -33.21 -2.10 -19.54
C GLY A 1 -33.14 -0.88 -18.65
N GLU A 2 -33.58 -0.98 -17.44
CA GLU A 2 -33.39 0.07 -16.45
C GLU A 2 -31.90 0.16 -16.16
N ASN A 3 -31.34 1.33 -16.30
CA ASN A 3 -29.92 1.54 -16.12
C ASN A 3 -29.59 1.66 -14.63
N MET A 4 -28.63 0.89 -14.18
CA MET A 4 -27.99 1.09 -12.88
C MET A 4 -27.48 2.53 -12.75
N GLU A 5 -27.94 3.25 -11.74
CA GLU A 5 -27.62 4.64 -11.48
C GLU A 5 -26.60 4.77 -10.34
N LEU A 6 -25.89 5.89 -10.29
CA LEU A 6 -24.97 6.19 -9.16
C LEU A 6 -25.67 6.14 -7.79
N ARG A 7 -26.96 6.40 -7.74
CA ARG A 7 -27.76 6.27 -6.52
C ARG A 7 -27.77 4.83 -5.99
N HIS A 8 -27.95 3.85 -6.87
CA HIS A 8 -27.91 2.42 -6.51
C HIS A 8 -26.55 2.06 -5.92
N LEU A 9 -25.47 2.53 -6.54
CA LEU A 9 -24.10 2.28 -6.07
C LEU A 9 -23.83 2.95 -4.73
N ARG A 10 -24.34 4.16 -4.51
CA ARG A 10 -24.19 4.88 -3.24
C ARG A 10 -24.91 4.17 -2.10
N TYR A 11 -26.10 3.65 -2.34
CA TYR A 11 -26.87 2.90 -1.36
C TYR A 11 -26.21 1.56 -1.05
N PHE A 12 -25.71 0.88 -2.08
CA PHE A 12 -24.92 -0.33 -1.93
C PHE A 12 -23.67 -0.09 -1.08
N LEU A 13 -22.91 0.95 -1.38
CA LEU A 13 -21.68 1.29 -0.64
C LEU A 13 -21.97 1.55 0.84
N ALA A 14 -22.98 2.35 1.14
CA ALA A 14 -23.37 2.63 2.52
C ALA A 14 -23.77 1.37 3.28
N LEU A 15 -24.56 0.47 2.67
CA LEU A 15 -24.92 -0.79 3.31
C LEU A 15 -23.75 -1.74 3.46
N ALA A 16 -22.84 -1.80 2.49
CA ALA A 16 -21.63 -2.63 2.55
C ALA A 16 -20.69 -2.22 3.67
N GLU A 17 -20.58 -0.93 3.95
CA GLU A 17 -19.75 -0.39 5.02
C GLU A 17 -20.40 -0.54 6.41
N GLU A 18 -21.71 -0.32 6.52
CA GLU A 18 -22.42 -0.41 7.79
C GLU A 18 -22.84 -1.84 8.18
N LEU A 19 -23.09 -2.69 7.20
CA LEU A 19 -23.64 -4.04 7.35
C LEU A 19 -24.89 -4.09 8.23
N HIS A 20 -25.65 -2.99 8.24
CA HIS A 20 -26.86 -2.80 9.03
C HIS A 20 -27.80 -1.84 8.32
N PHE A 21 -28.97 -2.30 7.91
CA PHE A 21 -29.92 -1.52 7.11
C PHE A 21 -30.35 -0.21 7.76
N ALA A 22 -30.69 -0.23 9.06
CA ALA A 22 -31.12 0.99 9.75
C ALA A 22 -29.99 2.02 9.87
N ARG A 23 -28.76 1.60 10.18
CA ARG A 23 -27.61 2.51 10.22
C ARG A 23 -27.25 3.07 8.86
N ALA A 24 -27.26 2.23 7.82
CA ALA A 24 -27.02 2.67 6.45
C ALA A 24 -28.07 3.68 5.98
N ALA A 25 -29.36 3.42 6.26
CA ALA A 25 -30.45 4.35 5.96
C ALA A 25 -30.29 5.68 6.72
N GLY A 26 -29.94 5.64 7.99
CA GLY A 26 -29.64 6.82 8.80
C GLY A 26 -28.48 7.64 8.22
N ARG A 27 -27.41 7.00 7.80
CA ARG A 27 -26.26 7.64 7.15
C ARG A 27 -26.62 8.29 5.81
N LEU A 28 -27.56 7.71 5.07
CA LEU A 28 -28.05 8.23 3.81
C LEU A 28 -29.18 9.26 3.98
N HIS A 29 -29.64 9.50 5.19
CA HIS A 29 -30.78 10.36 5.53
C HIS A 29 -32.08 9.95 4.80
N ILE A 30 -32.33 8.65 4.74
CA ILE A 30 -33.51 8.05 4.14
C ILE A 30 -34.17 7.05 5.09
N GLU A 31 -35.39 6.65 4.76
CA GLU A 31 -36.05 5.53 5.44
C GLU A 31 -35.46 4.18 5.01
N GLN A 32 -35.61 3.15 5.86
CA GLN A 32 -35.08 1.83 5.58
C GLN A 32 -35.73 1.14 4.37
N SER A 33 -37.04 1.35 4.15
CA SER A 33 -37.76 0.73 3.04
C SER A 33 -37.24 1.14 1.64
N PRO A 34 -37.00 2.43 1.34
CA PRO A 34 -36.35 2.84 0.10
C PRO A 34 -34.97 2.20 -0.11
N LEU A 35 -34.15 2.11 0.93
CA LEU A 35 -32.85 1.45 0.87
C LEU A 35 -33.00 -0.03 0.48
N SER A 36 -33.85 -0.75 1.19
CA SER A 36 -34.09 -2.18 0.96
C SER A 36 -34.60 -2.44 -0.47
N ARG A 37 -35.47 -1.58 -0.98
CA ARG A 37 -36.00 -1.66 -2.34
C ARG A 37 -34.91 -1.43 -3.39
N THR A 38 -34.11 -0.39 -3.22
CA THR A 38 -33.02 -0.06 -4.15
C THR A 38 -31.97 -1.17 -4.19
N ILE A 39 -31.61 -1.76 -3.06
CA ILE A 39 -30.69 -2.90 -3.02
C ILE A 39 -31.27 -4.10 -3.77
N LYS A 40 -32.55 -4.39 -3.59
CA LYS A 40 -33.22 -5.46 -4.33
C LYS A 40 -33.26 -5.21 -5.83
N GLU A 41 -33.59 -3.99 -6.26
CA GLU A 41 -33.56 -3.58 -7.67
C GLU A 41 -32.16 -3.81 -8.28
N LEU A 42 -31.10 -3.45 -7.56
CA LEU A 42 -29.73 -3.65 -7.97
C LEU A 42 -29.36 -5.15 -8.09
N GLU A 43 -29.76 -5.97 -7.12
CA GLU A 43 -29.54 -7.42 -7.14
C GLU A 43 -30.30 -8.09 -8.28
N ASP A 44 -31.56 -7.65 -8.54
CA ASP A 44 -32.39 -8.15 -9.64
C ASP A 44 -31.77 -7.77 -11.00
N GLU A 45 -31.28 -6.54 -11.16
CA GLU A 45 -30.60 -6.11 -12.40
C GLU A 45 -29.33 -6.90 -12.67
N LEU A 46 -28.51 -7.13 -11.64
CA LEU A 46 -27.28 -7.89 -11.74
C LEU A 46 -27.52 -9.41 -11.78
N ASN A 47 -28.75 -9.84 -11.48
CA ASN A 47 -29.13 -11.24 -11.33
C ASN A 47 -28.24 -12.01 -10.35
N VAL A 48 -27.84 -11.37 -9.25
CA VAL A 48 -26.99 -11.95 -8.21
C VAL A 48 -27.29 -11.29 -6.85
N LEU A 49 -27.23 -12.09 -5.79
CA LEU A 49 -27.32 -11.55 -4.43
C LEU A 49 -25.99 -10.94 -4.00
N LEU A 50 -26.02 -9.70 -3.56
CA LEU A 50 -24.86 -8.96 -3.03
C LEU A 50 -24.77 -9.06 -1.52
N PHE A 51 -25.92 -9.25 -0.85
CA PHE A 51 -26.01 -9.42 0.59
C PHE A 51 -26.74 -10.70 0.96
N GLN A 52 -26.37 -11.26 2.10
CA GLN A 52 -27.10 -12.33 2.76
C GLN A 52 -27.49 -11.91 4.17
N ARG A 53 -28.72 -12.25 4.55
CA ARG A 53 -29.26 -12.02 5.88
C ARG A 53 -29.29 -13.32 6.67
N SER A 54 -28.80 -13.31 7.88
CA SER A 54 -28.84 -14.42 8.80
C SER A 54 -29.21 -13.94 10.20
N ARG A 55 -29.33 -14.87 11.16
CA ARG A 55 -29.48 -14.51 12.58
C ARG A 55 -28.32 -13.68 13.13
N ARG A 56 -27.17 -13.68 12.45
CA ARG A 56 -25.97 -12.90 12.79
C ARG A 56 -25.96 -11.52 12.17
N GLY A 57 -26.99 -11.15 11.41
CA GLY A 57 -27.11 -9.86 10.73
C GLY A 57 -26.91 -9.94 9.21
N THR A 58 -26.59 -8.80 8.61
CA THR A 58 -26.35 -8.64 7.19
C THR A 58 -24.86 -8.78 6.88
N GLN A 59 -24.52 -9.56 5.86
CA GLN A 59 -23.15 -9.75 5.40
C GLN A 59 -23.09 -9.66 3.87
N LEU A 60 -21.93 -9.31 3.32
CA LEU A 60 -21.68 -9.39 1.89
C LEU A 60 -21.56 -10.84 1.45
N THR A 61 -22.11 -11.15 0.28
CA THR A 61 -21.76 -12.38 -0.46
C THR A 61 -20.38 -12.20 -1.10
N TRP A 62 -19.83 -13.27 -1.66
CA TRP A 62 -18.61 -13.15 -2.47
C TRP A 62 -18.79 -12.18 -3.64
N ALA A 63 -19.92 -12.26 -4.35
CA ALA A 63 -20.26 -11.31 -5.40
C ALA A 63 -20.36 -9.88 -4.88
N GLY A 64 -20.95 -9.69 -3.71
CA GLY A 64 -20.99 -8.39 -3.03
C GLY A 64 -19.61 -7.84 -2.69
N GLN A 65 -18.69 -8.69 -2.26
CA GLN A 65 -17.31 -8.31 -1.97
C GLN A 65 -16.58 -7.85 -3.24
N VAL A 66 -16.71 -8.59 -4.33
CA VAL A 66 -16.15 -8.21 -5.64
C VAL A 66 -16.74 -6.89 -6.12
N PHE A 67 -18.06 -6.75 -6.02
CA PHE A 67 -18.76 -5.54 -6.43
C PHE A 67 -18.38 -4.31 -5.60
N LEU A 68 -18.11 -4.48 -4.30
CA LEU A 68 -17.66 -3.41 -3.42
C LEU A 68 -16.35 -2.77 -3.91
N GLU A 69 -15.38 -3.57 -4.30
CA GLU A 69 -14.12 -3.07 -4.85
C GLU A 69 -14.33 -2.22 -6.11
N ASP A 70 -15.22 -2.67 -7.00
CA ASP A 70 -15.54 -1.95 -8.24
C ASP A 70 -16.30 -0.65 -7.97
N VAL A 71 -17.27 -0.67 -7.07
CA VAL A 71 -18.06 0.52 -6.69
C VAL A 71 -17.17 1.57 -6.03
N GLN A 72 -16.25 1.18 -5.16
CA GLN A 72 -15.28 2.09 -4.55
C GLN A 72 -14.40 2.77 -5.61
N ARG A 73 -13.96 2.03 -6.64
CA ARG A 73 -13.21 2.58 -7.77
C ARG A 73 -14.04 3.57 -8.59
N ILE A 74 -15.30 3.28 -8.85
CA ILE A 74 -16.22 4.19 -9.58
C ILE A 74 -16.32 5.54 -8.85
N PHE A 75 -16.54 5.53 -7.53
CA PHE A 75 -16.61 6.79 -6.77
C PHE A 75 -15.28 7.53 -6.71
N THR A 76 -14.16 6.82 -6.64
CA THR A 76 -12.84 7.44 -6.73
C THR A 76 -12.65 8.15 -8.08
N VAL A 77 -12.98 7.49 -9.19
CA VAL A 77 -12.90 8.08 -10.54
C VAL A 77 -13.83 9.29 -10.68
N LEU A 78 -15.05 9.21 -10.13
CA LEU A 78 -16.00 10.31 -10.14
C LEU A 78 -15.45 11.56 -9.40
N GLU A 79 -14.87 11.36 -8.23
CA GLU A 79 -14.24 12.47 -7.48
C GLU A 79 -13.02 13.04 -8.22
N GLN A 80 -12.22 12.20 -8.86
CA GLN A 80 -11.12 12.66 -9.71
C GLN A 80 -11.61 13.49 -10.88
N ALA A 81 -12.67 13.06 -11.57
CA ALA A 81 -13.26 13.82 -12.67
C ALA A 81 -13.72 15.21 -12.21
N ARG A 82 -14.39 15.29 -11.06
CA ARG A 82 -14.79 16.57 -10.44
C ARG A 82 -13.60 17.48 -10.15
N ASN A 83 -12.55 16.90 -9.57
CA ASN A 83 -11.35 17.64 -9.20
C ASN A 83 -10.58 18.11 -10.44
N ASN A 84 -10.50 17.29 -11.49
CA ASN A 84 -9.84 17.65 -12.73
C ASN A 84 -10.53 18.83 -13.42
N VAL A 85 -11.86 18.85 -13.45
CA VAL A 85 -12.63 19.98 -14.00
C VAL A 85 -12.38 21.27 -13.20
N LYS A 86 -12.34 21.19 -11.87
CA LYS A 86 -12.04 22.33 -11.01
C LYS A 86 -10.61 22.83 -11.24
N ALA A 87 -9.63 21.93 -11.34
CA ALA A 87 -8.24 22.28 -11.62
C ALA A 87 -8.11 22.96 -12.98
N ALA A 88 -8.73 22.43 -14.03
CA ALA A 88 -8.75 23.03 -15.35
C ALA A 88 -9.34 24.44 -15.34
N ALA A 89 -10.39 24.68 -14.56
CA ALA A 89 -11.01 26.00 -14.40
C ALA A 89 -10.08 27.02 -13.71
N THR A 90 -9.09 26.55 -12.93
CA THR A 90 -8.11 27.41 -12.21
C THR A 90 -6.79 27.57 -12.97
N GLY A 91 -6.68 27.05 -14.20
CA GLY A 91 -5.52 27.23 -15.08
C GLY A 91 -4.45 26.12 -14.98
N TYR A 92 -4.68 25.06 -14.20
CA TYR A 92 -3.80 23.91 -14.19
C TYR A 92 -3.88 23.15 -15.53
N ARG A 93 -2.73 22.75 -16.07
CA ARG A 93 -2.64 21.97 -17.32
C ARG A 93 -3.06 20.53 -17.16
N GLY A 94 -3.16 20.03 -15.93
CA GLY A 94 -3.56 18.68 -15.59
C GLY A 94 -3.07 18.28 -14.22
N ALA A 95 -3.46 17.08 -13.80
CA ALA A 95 -3.01 16.46 -12.55
C ALA A 95 -2.20 15.21 -12.88
N LEU A 96 -1.02 15.08 -12.27
CA LEU A 96 -0.23 13.84 -12.23
C LEU A 96 -0.49 13.13 -10.90
N ARG A 97 -1.05 11.94 -10.99
CA ARG A 97 -1.43 11.14 -9.82
C ARG A 97 -0.37 10.07 -9.60
N ILE A 98 0.42 10.26 -8.56
CA ILE A 98 1.52 9.36 -8.19
C ILE A 98 1.11 8.53 -6.99
N VAL A 99 1.22 7.22 -7.10
CA VAL A 99 0.95 6.29 -6.00
C VAL A 99 2.24 5.65 -5.50
N LEU A 100 2.36 5.54 -4.19
CA LEU A 100 3.49 4.95 -3.49
C LEU A 100 3.02 3.71 -2.74
N SER A 101 3.88 2.71 -2.68
CA SER A 101 3.70 1.54 -1.82
C SER A 101 4.98 1.24 -1.05
N ASP A 102 4.91 0.24 -0.16
CA ASP A 102 6.08 -0.28 0.58
C ASP A 102 6.80 0.77 1.45
N GLY A 103 6.10 1.83 1.86
CA GLY A 103 6.69 2.89 2.69
C GLY A 103 7.82 3.63 1.99
N ILE A 104 7.75 3.78 0.66
CA ILE A 104 8.77 4.50 -0.11
C ILE A 104 8.76 5.98 0.28
N VAL A 105 9.58 6.33 1.22
CA VAL A 105 9.92 7.70 1.57
C VAL A 105 11.42 7.86 1.34
N GLN A 106 11.80 8.37 0.17
CA GLN A 106 13.20 8.52 -0.18
C GLN A 106 13.57 9.97 -0.41
N PRO A 107 14.80 10.39 -0.05
CA PRO A 107 15.32 11.72 -0.38
C PRO A 107 15.27 12.01 -1.90
N ARG A 108 15.43 11.00 -2.73
CA ARG A 108 15.35 11.10 -4.20
C ARG A 108 13.94 11.46 -4.68
N LEU A 109 12.90 10.92 -4.03
CA LEU A 109 11.51 11.29 -4.35
C LEU A 109 11.26 12.78 -4.04
N ALA A 110 11.73 13.26 -2.88
CA ALA A 110 11.61 14.68 -2.54
C ALA A 110 12.30 15.59 -3.56
N SER A 111 13.50 15.22 -4.01
CA SER A 111 14.23 15.95 -5.06
C SER A 111 13.49 15.92 -6.40
N LEU A 112 12.94 14.78 -6.79
CA LEU A 112 12.15 14.64 -8.00
C LEU A 112 10.89 15.54 -7.95
N LEU A 113 10.17 15.53 -6.86
CA LEU A 113 8.98 16.37 -6.67
C LEU A 113 9.31 17.87 -6.69
N ALA A 114 10.43 18.27 -6.10
CA ALA A 114 10.92 19.65 -6.13
C ALA A 114 11.22 20.09 -7.56
N LEU A 115 11.89 19.23 -8.34
CA LEU A 115 12.19 19.49 -9.75
C LEU A 115 10.91 19.60 -10.58
N CYS A 116 9.95 18.71 -10.39
CA CYS A 116 8.65 18.78 -11.06
C CYS A 116 7.93 20.12 -10.77
N ARG A 117 7.97 20.59 -9.54
CA ARG A 117 7.38 21.89 -9.19
C ARG A 117 8.05 23.07 -9.88
N GLU A 118 9.35 22.98 -10.09
CA GLU A 118 10.15 24.02 -10.74
C GLU A 118 9.95 24.03 -12.25
N GLU A 119 10.01 22.85 -12.89
CA GLU A 119 9.95 22.72 -14.35
C GLU A 119 8.53 22.77 -14.91
N GLU A 120 7.56 22.23 -14.17
CA GLU A 120 6.15 22.13 -14.58
C GLU A 120 5.19 22.70 -13.53
N PRO A 121 5.25 24.03 -13.26
CA PRO A 121 4.47 24.64 -12.18
C PRO A 121 2.96 24.60 -12.40
N ASP A 122 2.52 24.42 -13.65
CA ASP A 122 1.11 24.31 -14.03
C ASP A 122 0.53 22.90 -13.90
N VAL A 123 1.36 21.91 -13.56
CA VAL A 123 0.92 20.53 -13.31
C VAL A 123 0.67 20.33 -11.83
N GLU A 124 -0.54 19.95 -11.48
CA GLU A 124 -0.88 19.54 -10.10
C GLU A 124 -0.36 18.14 -9.84
N ILE A 125 0.51 17.98 -8.85
CA ILE A 125 0.98 16.65 -8.41
C ILE A 125 0.18 16.22 -7.20
N ARG A 126 -0.42 15.02 -7.28
CA ARG A 126 -1.13 14.37 -6.20
C ARG A 126 -0.44 13.09 -5.82
N LEU A 127 -0.20 12.93 -4.53
CA LEU A 127 0.46 11.76 -3.96
C LEU A 127 -0.55 10.92 -3.20
N PHE A 128 -0.45 9.61 -3.39
CA PHE A 128 -1.27 8.61 -2.71
C PHE A 128 -0.36 7.51 -2.18
N GLU A 129 -0.71 6.98 -1.02
CA GLU A 129 -0.06 5.80 -0.47
C GLU A 129 -1.08 4.66 -0.42
N ARG A 130 -0.73 3.53 -1.01
CA ARG A 130 -1.61 2.35 -1.14
C ARG A 130 -0.77 1.08 -1.01
N SER A 131 -1.42 -0.05 -0.72
CA SER A 131 -0.77 -1.34 -0.85
C SER A 131 -0.36 -1.60 -2.30
N LEU A 132 0.63 -2.46 -2.53
CA LEU A 132 1.08 -2.80 -3.89
C LEU A 132 -0.07 -3.32 -4.76
N THR A 133 -0.93 -4.17 -4.22
CA THR A 133 -2.11 -4.70 -4.92
C THR A 133 -3.07 -3.58 -5.35
N GLN A 134 -3.35 -2.62 -4.47
CA GLN A 134 -4.19 -1.46 -4.79
C GLN A 134 -3.52 -0.52 -5.79
N GLN A 135 -2.21 -0.35 -5.71
CA GLN A 135 -1.42 0.42 -6.65
C GLN A 135 -1.53 -0.15 -8.06
N ILE A 136 -1.31 -1.46 -8.22
CA ILE A 136 -1.39 -2.14 -9.53
C ILE A 136 -2.80 -2.02 -10.10
N LYS A 137 -3.84 -2.31 -9.31
CA LYS A 137 -5.24 -2.15 -9.73
C LYS A 137 -5.56 -0.71 -10.15
N GLY A 138 -5.06 0.27 -9.41
CA GLY A 138 -5.27 1.68 -9.70
C GLY A 138 -4.59 2.16 -10.97
N LEU A 139 -3.39 1.66 -11.26
CA LEU A 139 -2.69 1.91 -12.52
C LEU A 139 -3.42 1.28 -13.72
N GLN A 140 -3.88 0.05 -13.58
CA GLN A 140 -4.64 -0.65 -14.63
C GLN A 140 -5.99 0.02 -14.96
N SER A 141 -6.62 0.66 -13.99
CA SER A 141 -7.92 1.32 -14.13
C SER A 141 -7.82 2.84 -14.27
N ASP A 142 -6.66 3.38 -14.62
CA ASP A 142 -6.39 4.80 -14.83
C ASP A 142 -6.73 5.71 -13.61
N ILE A 143 -6.77 5.12 -12.41
CA ILE A 143 -6.89 5.89 -11.16
C ILE A 143 -5.57 6.61 -10.83
N PHE A 144 -4.45 5.98 -11.13
CA PHE A 144 -3.10 6.53 -10.98
C PHE A 144 -2.38 6.56 -12.32
N ASP A 145 -1.47 7.50 -12.49
CA ASP A 145 -0.68 7.69 -13.70
C ASP A 145 0.70 7.04 -13.58
N VAL A 146 1.31 7.14 -12.40
CA VAL A 146 2.66 6.63 -12.09
C VAL A 146 2.65 6.00 -10.71
N GLY A 147 3.37 4.90 -10.55
CA GLY A 147 3.58 4.24 -9.27
C GLY A 147 5.06 4.02 -8.97
N PHE A 148 5.45 4.16 -7.71
CA PHE A 148 6.75 3.74 -7.21
C PHE A 148 6.57 2.55 -6.26
N ALA A 149 7.31 1.48 -6.51
CA ALA A 149 7.25 0.25 -5.73
C ALA A 149 8.59 -0.49 -5.75
N HIS A 150 8.81 -1.36 -4.79
CA HIS A 150 9.96 -2.26 -4.74
C HIS A 150 9.71 -3.57 -5.49
N THR A 151 9.12 -3.51 -6.68
CA THR A 151 8.82 -4.70 -7.46
C THR A 151 8.89 -4.45 -8.95
N ASP A 152 9.30 -5.46 -9.69
CA ASP A 152 9.19 -5.57 -11.14
C ASP A 152 8.13 -6.61 -11.58
N ASN A 153 7.58 -7.34 -10.61
CA ASN A 153 6.57 -8.36 -10.84
C ASN A 153 5.17 -7.76 -10.93
N VAL A 154 4.88 -7.17 -12.09
CA VAL A 154 3.59 -6.59 -12.42
C VAL A 154 3.01 -7.23 -13.68
N GLU A 155 1.72 -7.07 -13.90
CA GLU A 155 1.08 -7.57 -15.12
C GLU A 155 1.57 -6.85 -16.37
N LYS A 156 1.52 -7.53 -17.50
CA LYS A 156 2.07 -7.09 -18.81
C LYS A 156 1.55 -5.75 -19.34
N CYS A 157 0.45 -5.25 -18.79
CA CYS A 157 -0.16 -3.98 -19.21
C CYS A 157 0.47 -2.74 -18.55
N ILE A 158 1.41 -2.93 -17.62
CA ILE A 158 2.11 -1.85 -16.93
C ILE A 158 3.57 -1.85 -17.38
N LEU A 159 4.05 -0.68 -17.81
CA LEU A 159 5.47 -0.49 -18.10
C LEU A 159 6.23 -0.30 -16.78
N VAL A 160 7.36 -0.96 -16.65
CA VAL A 160 8.20 -0.91 -15.45
C VAL A 160 9.62 -0.58 -15.84
N ASP A 161 10.16 0.44 -15.20
CA ASP A 161 11.56 0.83 -15.29
C ASP A 161 12.16 0.94 -13.89
N ALA A 162 13.33 0.33 -13.70
CA ALA A 162 14.09 0.50 -12.47
C ALA A 162 14.69 1.90 -12.41
N VAL A 163 14.34 2.68 -11.40
CA VAL A 163 14.77 4.09 -11.28
C VAL A 163 15.80 4.29 -10.19
N TRP A 164 15.73 3.51 -9.11
CA TRP A 164 16.67 3.61 -7.99
C TRP A 164 17.06 2.23 -7.46
N THR A 165 18.30 2.15 -7.04
CA THR A 165 18.81 1.00 -6.31
C THR A 165 19.45 1.51 -5.02
N ASP A 166 19.13 0.89 -3.91
CA ASP A 166 19.56 1.31 -2.59
C ASP A 166 20.24 0.16 -1.84
N THR A 167 21.28 0.45 -1.08
CA THR A 167 21.98 -0.57 -0.32
C THR A 167 21.17 -1.00 0.90
N LEU A 168 20.97 -2.31 1.01
CA LEU A 168 20.34 -2.92 2.18
C LEU A 168 21.38 -3.10 3.29
N VAL A 169 21.03 -2.72 4.50
CA VAL A 169 21.86 -2.86 5.70
C VAL A 169 21.12 -3.62 6.79
N ALA A 170 21.88 -4.29 7.65
CA ALA A 170 21.35 -4.86 8.87
C ALA A 170 21.12 -3.76 9.91
N VAL A 171 20.03 -3.88 10.63
CA VAL A 171 19.64 -3.00 11.73
C VAL A 171 19.81 -3.78 13.03
N ILE A 172 20.74 -3.35 13.88
CA ILE A 172 21.22 -4.11 15.03
C ILE A 172 21.06 -3.27 16.29
N PRO A 173 20.57 -3.84 17.42
CA PRO A 173 20.52 -3.13 18.67
C PRO A 173 21.93 -2.71 19.12
N SER A 174 22.04 -1.56 19.78
CA SER A 174 23.30 -1.17 20.43
C SER A 174 23.73 -2.25 21.44
N ARG A 175 25.02 -2.49 21.55
CA ARG A 175 25.63 -3.50 22.43
C ARG A 175 25.38 -4.97 22.02
N HIS A 176 25.02 -5.24 20.78
CA HIS A 176 24.83 -6.59 20.25
C HIS A 176 26.18 -7.22 19.82
N PRO A 177 26.38 -8.55 19.99
CA PRO A 177 27.60 -9.23 19.58
C PRO A 177 27.99 -9.05 18.12
N LEU A 178 27.03 -8.96 17.21
CA LEU A 178 27.27 -8.76 15.78
C LEU A 178 27.89 -7.41 15.43
N LEU A 179 27.92 -6.46 16.35
CA LEU A 179 28.57 -5.15 16.14
C LEU A 179 30.12 -5.27 16.08
N SER A 180 30.70 -6.43 16.45
CA SER A 180 32.11 -6.72 16.22
C SER A 180 32.45 -6.84 14.73
N PHE A 181 31.48 -7.13 13.87
CA PHE A 181 31.67 -7.16 12.43
C PHE A 181 31.53 -5.75 11.84
N THR A 182 32.42 -5.39 10.92
CA THR A 182 32.26 -4.21 10.06
C THR A 182 31.27 -4.48 8.95
N HIS A 183 31.29 -5.71 8.41
CA HIS A 183 30.33 -6.26 7.45
C HIS A 183 29.76 -7.55 8.03
N VAL A 184 28.47 -7.63 8.21
CA VAL A 184 27.84 -8.74 8.90
C VAL A 184 27.56 -9.89 7.92
N PRO A 185 28.14 -11.07 8.14
CA PRO A 185 27.79 -12.26 7.36
C PRO A 185 26.33 -12.61 7.57
N LEU A 186 25.61 -12.88 6.48
CA LEU A 186 24.18 -13.17 6.55
C LEU A 186 23.88 -14.43 7.38
N ASP A 187 24.69 -15.47 7.28
CA ASP A 187 24.55 -16.69 8.09
C ASP A 187 24.75 -16.44 9.59
N ALA A 188 25.62 -15.53 9.97
CA ALA A 188 25.79 -15.11 11.37
C ALA A 188 24.57 -14.33 11.88
N LEU A 189 24.01 -13.45 11.03
CA LEU A 189 22.83 -12.67 11.33
C LEU A 189 21.60 -13.56 11.53
N LEU A 190 21.42 -14.58 10.69
CA LEU A 190 20.28 -15.49 10.73
C LEU A 190 20.26 -16.45 11.92
N ARG A 191 21.30 -16.47 12.73
CA ARG A 191 21.29 -17.16 14.03
C ARG A 191 20.46 -16.45 15.10
N TYR A 192 20.09 -15.20 14.84
CA TYR A 192 19.27 -14.38 15.73
C TYR A 192 17.87 -14.18 15.16
N PRO A 193 16.86 -13.97 16.02
CA PRO A 193 15.52 -13.66 15.57
C PRO A 193 15.49 -12.37 14.73
N LEU A 194 14.58 -12.32 13.78
CA LEU A 194 14.37 -11.17 12.90
C LEU A 194 13.06 -10.46 13.18
N VAL A 195 13.05 -9.16 13.02
CA VAL A 195 11.87 -8.31 12.88
C VAL A 195 11.79 -7.89 11.42
N LEU A 196 10.83 -8.41 10.69
CA LEU A 196 10.67 -8.16 9.26
C LEU A 196 9.47 -7.24 8.99
N CYS A 197 9.44 -6.62 7.83
CA CYS A 197 8.27 -5.91 7.36
C CYS A 197 7.09 -6.88 7.15
N HIS A 198 5.88 -6.42 7.50
CA HIS A 198 4.68 -7.22 7.29
C HIS A 198 4.44 -7.38 5.78
N PRO A 199 4.32 -8.61 5.25
CA PRO A 199 4.25 -8.86 3.81
C PRO A 199 3.03 -8.24 3.13
N ASP A 200 1.91 -8.05 3.83
CA ASP A 200 0.72 -7.41 3.27
C ASP A 200 0.83 -5.89 3.17
N ILE A 201 1.78 -5.29 3.91
CA ILE A 201 1.98 -3.83 3.94
C ILE A 201 3.17 -3.41 3.08
N CYS A 202 4.25 -4.20 3.13
CA CYS A 202 5.48 -3.96 2.39
C CYS A 202 5.78 -5.14 1.45
N GLU A 203 4.84 -5.48 0.58
CA GLU A 203 4.88 -6.69 -0.22
C GLU A 203 6.12 -6.77 -1.12
N GLY A 204 6.44 -5.71 -1.85
CA GLY A 204 7.58 -5.68 -2.75
C GLY A 204 8.92 -5.74 -2.00
N CYS A 205 9.07 -4.96 -0.95
CA CYS A 205 10.25 -4.99 -0.08
C CYS A 205 10.43 -6.36 0.59
N SER A 206 9.35 -6.93 1.10
CA SER A 206 9.35 -8.26 1.72
C SER A 206 9.83 -9.34 0.75
N ARG A 207 9.35 -9.32 -0.50
CA ARG A 207 9.79 -10.29 -1.53
C ARG A 207 11.29 -10.17 -1.86
N GLN A 208 11.80 -8.95 -2.01
CA GLN A 208 13.23 -8.73 -2.29
C GLN A 208 14.10 -9.19 -1.11
N ILE A 209 13.70 -8.89 0.13
CA ILE A 209 14.40 -9.37 1.34
C ILE A 209 14.35 -10.90 1.42
N ASP A 210 13.21 -11.52 1.17
CA ASP A 210 13.08 -12.98 1.16
C ASP A 210 14.03 -13.64 0.16
N GLN A 211 14.21 -13.06 -1.02
CA GLN A 211 15.17 -13.55 -2.01
C GLN A 211 16.61 -13.51 -1.47
N ILE A 212 16.97 -12.43 -0.78
CA ILE A 212 18.30 -12.30 -0.15
C ILE A 212 18.46 -13.35 0.96
N LEU A 213 17.46 -13.54 1.82
CA LEU A 213 17.50 -14.52 2.90
C LEU A 213 17.61 -15.96 2.41
N ARG A 214 17.07 -16.27 1.24
CA ARG A 214 17.18 -17.60 0.61
C ARG A 214 18.55 -17.89 0.02
N SER A 215 19.44 -16.93 -0.08
CA SER A 215 20.79 -17.10 -0.62
C SER A 215 21.70 -17.91 0.31
N VAL A 216 21.31 -18.12 1.55
CA VAL A 216 22.02 -18.94 2.54
C VAL A 216 21.13 -20.11 2.99
N LYS A 217 21.77 -21.17 3.50
CA LYS A 217 21.07 -22.39 3.94
C LYS A 217 20.38 -22.26 5.29
N THR A 218 20.77 -21.30 6.11
CA THR A 218 20.17 -21.08 7.43
C THR A 218 18.75 -20.52 7.26
N GLU A 219 17.76 -21.19 7.84
CA GLU A 219 16.41 -20.69 7.84
C GLU A 219 16.25 -19.51 8.81
N PRO A 220 15.60 -18.42 8.39
CA PRO A 220 15.36 -17.28 9.26
C PRO A 220 14.34 -17.61 10.34
N ILE A 221 14.58 -17.11 11.55
CA ILE A 221 13.62 -17.14 12.67
C ILE A 221 12.97 -15.78 12.74
N VAL A 222 11.69 -15.69 12.41
CA VAL A 222 10.95 -14.43 12.45
C VAL A 222 10.26 -14.29 13.82
N ALA A 223 10.71 -13.33 14.61
CA ALA A 223 10.14 -13.05 15.92
C ALA A 223 8.87 -12.19 15.80
N GLU A 224 8.85 -11.24 14.87
CA GLU A 224 7.77 -10.30 14.71
C GLU A 224 7.71 -9.74 13.28
N HIS A 225 6.53 -9.30 12.85
CA HIS A 225 6.31 -8.52 11.64
C HIS A 225 5.90 -7.09 12.01
N ALA A 226 6.66 -6.12 11.55
CA ALA A 226 6.39 -4.70 11.78
C ALA A 226 5.61 -4.08 10.61
N THR A 227 4.65 -3.25 10.92
CA THR A 227 3.79 -2.57 9.94
C THR A 227 4.35 -1.23 9.47
N SER A 228 5.44 -0.77 10.07
CA SER A 228 6.15 0.45 9.67
C SER A 228 7.63 0.34 10.02
N LEU A 229 8.44 1.18 9.37
CA LEU A 229 9.86 1.28 9.67
C LEU A 229 10.11 1.73 11.12
N ASP A 230 9.35 2.71 11.60
CA ASP A 230 9.45 3.19 12.98
C ASP A 230 9.19 2.09 14.01
N LEU A 231 8.16 1.28 13.77
CA LEU A 231 7.86 0.14 14.63
C LEU A 231 8.98 -0.90 14.59
N MET A 232 9.52 -1.18 13.41
CA MET A 232 10.66 -2.11 13.26
C MET A 232 11.87 -1.63 14.04
N LEU A 233 12.25 -0.37 13.92
CA LEU A 233 13.37 0.22 14.66
C LEU A 233 13.13 0.17 16.17
N THR A 234 11.91 0.42 16.62
CA THR A 234 11.52 0.32 18.04
C THR A 234 11.67 -1.09 18.56
N LEU A 235 11.20 -2.09 17.84
CA LEU A 235 11.29 -3.50 18.22
C LEU A 235 12.75 -3.98 18.23
N VAL A 236 13.55 -3.59 17.27
CA VAL A 236 14.98 -3.88 17.23
C VAL A 236 15.70 -3.24 18.43
N ALA A 237 15.45 -1.96 18.71
CA ALA A 237 16.00 -1.25 19.86
C ALA A 237 15.64 -1.93 21.18
N ALA A 238 14.43 -2.47 21.28
CA ALA A 238 13.96 -3.20 22.45
C ALA A 238 14.51 -4.63 22.57
N GLY A 239 15.27 -5.10 21.59
CA GLY A 239 15.91 -6.41 21.61
C GLY A 239 15.02 -7.57 21.14
N TYR A 240 13.94 -7.32 20.45
CA TYR A 240 13.07 -8.37 19.90
C TYR A 240 13.71 -9.16 18.77
N GLY A 241 14.64 -8.55 18.06
CA GLY A 241 15.35 -9.17 16.96
C GLY A 241 16.19 -8.19 16.17
N LEU A 242 16.71 -8.65 15.05
CA LEU A 242 17.45 -7.85 14.08
C LEU A 242 16.56 -7.49 12.90
N GLY A 243 16.80 -6.38 12.24
CA GLY A 243 16.01 -5.94 11.10
C GLY A 243 16.85 -5.61 9.88
N PHE A 244 16.17 -5.20 8.82
CA PHE A 244 16.77 -4.69 7.59
C PHE A 244 16.17 -3.34 7.24
N ALA A 245 16.98 -2.46 6.70
CA ALA A 245 16.57 -1.20 6.13
C ALA A 245 17.52 -0.80 5.00
N THR A 246 17.14 0.18 4.21
CA THR A 246 18.07 0.77 3.25
C THR A 246 18.85 1.91 3.88
N GLU A 247 20.02 2.21 3.33
CA GLU A 247 20.79 3.37 3.76
C GLU A 247 20.01 4.68 3.63
N SER A 248 19.23 4.83 2.57
CA SER A 248 18.38 6.01 2.34
C SER A 248 17.30 6.16 3.40
N GLN A 249 16.65 5.06 3.81
CA GLN A 249 15.66 5.07 4.88
C GLN A 249 16.29 5.55 6.20
N LEU A 250 17.49 5.08 6.53
CA LEU A 250 18.18 5.43 7.77
C LEU A 250 18.76 6.85 7.77
N LYS A 251 18.77 7.55 6.65
CA LYS A 251 19.03 9.00 6.62
C LYS A 251 17.85 9.81 7.11
N VAL A 252 16.63 9.31 6.93
CA VAL A 252 15.38 9.97 7.34
C VAL A 252 14.93 9.49 8.71
N TYR A 253 14.99 8.18 8.95
CA TYR A 253 14.55 7.55 10.20
C TYR A 253 15.76 7.07 10.99
N ARG A 254 15.91 7.58 12.21
CA ARG A 254 17.00 7.21 13.11
C ARG A 254 16.45 6.84 14.48
N HIS A 255 17.05 5.84 15.09
CA HIS A 255 16.82 5.49 16.48
C HIS A 255 18.17 5.44 17.22
N PRO A 256 18.31 6.10 18.40
CA PRO A 256 19.61 6.21 19.09
C PRO A 256 20.16 4.85 19.56
N ASP A 257 19.29 3.86 19.81
CA ASP A 257 19.66 2.54 20.31
C ASP A 257 19.76 1.48 19.21
N VAL A 258 19.86 1.89 17.97
CA VAL A 258 19.99 1.03 16.79
C VAL A 258 21.22 1.42 15.99
N VAL A 259 21.98 0.43 15.56
CA VAL A 259 23.20 0.61 14.78
C VAL A 259 23.05 -0.10 13.43
N PRO A 260 23.20 0.60 12.31
CA PRO A 260 23.25 -0.04 11.00
C PRO A 260 24.63 -0.66 10.76
N ARG A 261 24.65 -1.81 10.07
CA ARG A 261 25.87 -2.45 9.57
C ARG A 261 25.66 -2.96 8.16
N PRO A 262 26.61 -2.75 7.25
CA PRO A 262 26.59 -3.38 5.94
C PRO A 262 26.54 -4.91 6.05
N LEU A 263 25.88 -5.54 5.10
CA LEU A 263 25.93 -7.00 4.95
C LEU A 263 27.19 -7.39 4.19
N ASP A 264 27.82 -8.48 4.63
CA ASP A 264 28.97 -9.08 3.93
C ASP A 264 28.47 -9.94 2.77
N MET A 265 28.02 -9.27 1.73
CA MET A 265 27.60 -9.89 0.47
C MET A 265 27.62 -8.85 -0.65
N GLU A 266 27.98 -9.30 -1.84
CA GLU A 266 27.85 -8.49 -3.04
C GLU A 266 26.35 -8.30 -3.36
N MET A 267 25.95 -7.09 -3.73
CA MET A 267 24.61 -6.78 -4.23
C MET A 267 23.45 -7.01 -3.23
N ALA A 268 23.65 -6.78 -1.93
CA ALA A 268 22.53 -6.62 -1.01
C ALA A 268 21.84 -5.27 -1.26
N THR A 269 20.85 -5.24 -2.18
CA THR A 269 20.20 -4.02 -2.61
C THR A 269 18.69 -4.20 -2.70
N LEU A 270 17.95 -3.08 -2.50
CA LEU A 270 16.54 -2.96 -2.88
C LEU A 270 16.42 -2.05 -4.10
N SER A 271 15.68 -2.51 -5.10
CA SER A 271 15.35 -1.75 -6.30
C SER A 271 13.96 -1.13 -6.21
N THR A 272 13.83 0.12 -6.68
CA THR A 272 12.55 0.83 -6.80
C THR A 272 12.21 1.03 -8.26
#